data_eaa4276e913a0a1cbc273e114cfee8bd
#
_entry.id   eaa4276e913a0a1cbc273e114cfee8bd
#
_cell.length_a   1.000
_cell.length_b   1.000
_cell.length_c   1.000
_cell.angle_alpha   90.00
_cell.angle_beta   90.00
_cell.angle_gamma   90.00
#
_symmetry.space_group_name_H-M   'P 1'
#
loop_
_entity.id
_entity.type
_entity.pdbx_description
1 polymer ?
#
loop_
_entity_poly.entity_id
_entity_poly.type
_entity_poly.pdbx_seq_one_letter_code
_entity_poly.pdbx_strand_id
1 'polypeptide(L)'
;MSRERGRKLVASNRKARHDYHIDDVYEAGLVLTGTEVKSLRAGRASLVDGFATVRDGEVWLENVHIPEYTEGTWTNHEPRRRRKLLLHKDEIIKLAEETREQGETLVPLALYFKDGRAKVEIAVARGKHNYDKRQALRERQDRREADRAMSLRRNM
;
A
#
# COMPACT_ATOMS: atom_id res chain seq x y z
N MET A 1 -11.20 21.37 -18.30
CA MET A 1 -11.06 20.92 -18.12
C MET A 1 -10.58 20.42 -17.62
N SER A 2 -10.10 20.39 -17.92
CA SER A 2 -10.37 19.64 -16.82
C SER A 2 -9.25 18.83 -16.21
N ARG A 3 -9.34 18.65 -14.97
CA ARG A 3 -8.35 17.94 -14.18
C ARG A 3 -8.16 16.51 -14.58
N GLU A 4 -9.20 15.90 -15.13
CA GLU A 4 -9.17 14.52 -15.54
C GLU A 4 -8.27 14.24 -16.71
N ARG A 5 -7.89 15.28 -17.44
CA ARG A 5 -6.92 15.14 -18.52
C ARG A 5 -5.59 14.62 -18.02
N GLY A 6 -5.23 15.01 -16.79
CA GLY A 6 -3.94 14.64 -16.24
C GLY A 6 -3.92 13.28 -15.57
N ARG A 7 -5.08 12.67 -15.29
CA ARG A 7 -5.12 11.44 -14.49
C ARG A 7 -6.01 10.38 -15.11
N LYS A 8 -5.42 9.23 -15.41
CA LYS A 8 -6.14 8.09 -15.98
C LYS A 8 -5.89 6.85 -15.13
N LEU A 9 -6.93 6.37 -14.46
CA LEU A 9 -6.84 5.20 -13.60
C LEU A 9 -6.61 3.93 -14.42
N VAL A 10 -5.66 3.11 -13.99
CA VAL A 10 -5.37 1.79 -14.57
C VAL A 10 -5.93 0.69 -13.68
N ALA A 11 -5.65 0.75 -12.39
CA ALA A 11 -6.09 -0.27 -11.44
C ALA A 11 -6.29 0.33 -10.06
N SER A 12 -7.20 -0.24 -9.29
CA SER A 12 -7.40 0.13 -7.88
C SER A 12 -7.44 -1.12 -7.01
N ASN A 13 -7.16 -0.93 -5.73
CA ASN A 13 -7.07 -2.03 -4.77
C ASN A 13 -8.17 -1.92 -3.72
N ARG A 14 -9.37 -2.35 -4.07
CA ARG A 14 -10.51 -2.31 -3.15
C ARG A 14 -10.33 -3.24 -1.96
N LYS A 15 -9.67 -4.37 -2.20
CA LYS A 15 -9.39 -5.34 -1.14
C LYS A 15 -8.53 -4.74 -0.02
N ALA A 16 -7.53 -3.95 -0.39
CA ALA A 16 -6.68 -3.29 0.61
C ALA A 16 -7.49 -2.33 1.48
N ARG A 17 -8.40 -1.57 0.89
CA ARG A 17 -9.26 -0.66 1.65
C ARG A 17 -10.22 -1.39 2.57
N HIS A 18 -10.61 -2.60 2.20
CA HIS A 18 -11.45 -3.46 3.03
C HIS A 18 -10.65 -4.12 4.16
N ASP A 19 -9.46 -4.64 3.86
CA ASP A 19 -8.65 -5.45 4.76
C ASP A 19 -7.75 -4.66 5.70
N TYR A 20 -7.43 -3.41 5.34
CA TYR A 20 -6.48 -2.58 6.07
C TYR A 20 -7.10 -1.29 6.57
N HIS A 21 -6.62 -0.86 7.73
CA HIS A 21 -6.84 0.49 8.21
C HIS A 21 -5.78 1.37 7.54
N ILE A 22 -6.22 2.33 6.73
CA ILE A 22 -5.34 3.19 5.93
C ILE A 22 -5.00 4.46 6.71
N ASP A 23 -3.70 4.70 6.89
CA ASP A 23 -3.20 5.92 7.51
C ASP A 23 -2.76 6.92 6.43
N ASP A 24 -1.48 7.20 6.31
CA ASP A 24 -0.97 8.18 5.35
C ASP A 24 -0.87 7.59 3.95
N VAL A 25 -1.15 8.43 2.94
CA VAL A 25 -1.09 8.06 1.52
C VAL A 25 -0.06 8.93 0.81
N TYR A 26 0.75 8.30 -0.03
CA TYR A 26 1.81 8.97 -0.80
C TYR A 26 1.67 8.65 -2.28
N GLU A 27 1.90 9.65 -3.13
CA GLU A 27 1.99 9.44 -4.57
C GLU A 27 3.44 9.23 -4.96
N ALA A 28 3.73 8.13 -5.64
CA ALA A 28 5.08 7.80 -6.09
C ALA A 28 5.13 7.66 -7.60
N GLY A 29 6.23 8.06 -8.19
CA GLY A 29 6.54 7.74 -9.58
C GLY A 29 6.93 6.27 -9.69
N LEU A 30 6.73 5.68 -10.85
CA LEU A 30 6.99 4.26 -11.07
C LEU A 30 7.95 4.08 -12.23
N VAL A 31 9.09 3.44 -11.97
CA VAL A 31 10.08 3.15 -13.01
C VAL A 31 9.69 1.88 -13.74
N LEU A 32 9.38 2.00 -15.03
CA LEU A 32 8.84 0.92 -15.84
C LEU A 32 9.64 0.71 -17.13
N THR A 33 9.57 -0.52 -17.66
CA THR A 33 10.07 -0.83 -19.00
C THR A 33 9.00 -0.47 -20.03
N GLY A 34 9.37 -0.43 -21.31
CA GLY A 34 8.45 -0.08 -22.39
C GLY A 34 7.25 -1.03 -22.48
N THR A 35 7.46 -2.34 -22.32
CA THR A 35 6.38 -3.33 -22.39
C THR A 35 5.44 -3.23 -21.18
N GLU A 36 5.96 -2.84 -20.03
CA GLU A 36 5.13 -2.57 -18.86
C GLU A 36 4.21 -1.37 -19.09
N VAL A 37 4.75 -0.29 -19.64
CA VAL A 37 3.95 0.90 -19.97
C VAL A 37 2.84 0.55 -20.95
N LYS A 38 3.15 -0.25 -21.98
CA LYS A 38 2.17 -0.68 -22.97
C LYS A 38 1.05 -1.51 -22.35
N SER A 39 1.39 -2.45 -21.46
CA SER A 39 0.38 -3.22 -20.73
C SER A 39 -0.51 -2.33 -19.87
N LEU A 40 0.07 -1.37 -19.18
CA LEU A 40 -0.70 -0.42 -18.36
C LEU A 40 -1.62 0.45 -19.21
N ARG A 41 -1.17 0.90 -20.38
CA ARG A 41 -2.01 1.67 -21.31
C ARG A 41 -3.17 0.85 -21.82
N ALA A 42 -3.02 -0.47 -21.88
CA ALA A 42 -4.11 -1.39 -22.21
C ALA A 42 -5.03 -1.68 -21.01
N GLY A 43 -4.76 -1.05 -19.86
CA GLY A 43 -5.58 -1.19 -18.66
C GLY A 43 -5.34 -2.48 -17.88
N ARG A 44 -4.17 -3.08 -18.04
CA ARG A 44 -3.85 -4.38 -17.44
C ARG A 44 -2.88 -4.27 -16.28
N ALA A 45 -3.38 -4.48 -15.07
CA ALA A 45 -2.56 -4.59 -13.86
C ALA A 45 -3.42 -5.12 -12.70
N SER A 46 -2.78 -5.77 -11.74
CA SER A 46 -3.44 -6.18 -10.50
C SER A 46 -2.57 -5.78 -9.31
N LEU A 47 -3.18 -5.08 -8.36
CA LEU A 47 -2.52 -4.60 -7.15
C LEU A 47 -2.79 -5.52 -5.94
N VAL A 48 -3.62 -6.52 -6.09
CA VAL A 48 -4.18 -7.31 -4.97
C VAL A 48 -3.12 -7.87 -4.04
N ASP A 49 -2.06 -8.43 -4.59
CA ASP A 49 -0.98 -9.05 -3.80
C ASP A 49 0.24 -8.14 -3.66
N GLY A 50 0.10 -6.88 -4.08
CA GLY A 50 1.20 -5.93 -4.07
C GLY A 50 1.48 -5.35 -2.69
N PHE A 51 2.72 -5.01 -2.47
CA PHE A 51 3.16 -4.28 -1.28
C PHE A 51 4.41 -3.48 -1.64
N ALA A 52 4.82 -2.59 -0.75
CA ALA A 52 6.05 -1.84 -0.95
C ALA A 52 6.98 -2.03 0.23
N THR A 53 8.29 -1.92 -0.03
CA THR A 53 9.33 -2.05 0.99
C THR A 53 10.30 -0.87 0.88
N VAL A 54 10.87 -0.48 2.02
CA VAL A 54 11.94 0.52 2.05
C VAL A 54 13.25 -0.21 2.33
N ARG A 55 14.20 -0.10 1.41
CA ARG A 55 15.52 -0.73 1.53
C ARG A 55 16.61 0.23 1.09
N ASP A 56 17.60 0.44 1.93
CA ASP A 56 18.77 1.24 1.61
C ASP A 56 18.43 2.64 1.06
N GLY A 57 17.41 3.27 1.67
CA GLY A 57 17.00 4.61 1.27
C GLY A 57 16.19 4.67 -0.02
N GLU A 58 15.73 3.53 -0.50
CA GLU A 58 14.89 3.44 -1.70
C GLU A 58 13.61 2.68 -1.40
N VAL A 59 12.54 3.01 -2.13
CA VAL A 59 11.25 2.35 -1.98
C VAL A 59 10.98 1.49 -3.21
N TRP A 60 10.56 0.25 -2.97
CA TRP A 60 10.34 -0.75 -4.01
C TRP A 60 8.91 -1.26 -3.96
N LEU A 61 8.28 -1.34 -5.12
CA LEU A 61 6.97 -1.95 -5.28
C LEU A 61 7.17 -3.42 -5.64
N GLU A 62 6.59 -4.30 -4.84
CA GLU A 62 6.81 -5.74 -5.00
C GLU A 62 5.50 -6.47 -5.25
N ASN A 63 5.58 -7.52 -6.03
CA ASN A 63 4.49 -8.45 -6.30
C ASN A 63 3.22 -7.84 -6.93
N VAL A 64 3.36 -6.70 -7.58
CA VAL A 64 2.29 -6.15 -8.42
C VAL A 64 2.36 -6.83 -9.78
N HIS A 65 1.24 -7.36 -10.22
CA HIS A 65 1.15 -8.08 -11.48
C HIS A 65 0.87 -7.13 -12.64
N ILE A 66 1.80 -7.03 -13.57
CA ILE A 66 1.62 -6.35 -14.86
C ILE A 66 1.84 -7.41 -15.92
N PRO A 67 0.77 -7.91 -16.58
CA PRO A 67 0.92 -9.00 -17.54
C PRO A 67 1.82 -8.62 -18.71
N GLU A 68 2.42 -9.61 -19.33
CA GLU A 68 3.22 -9.39 -20.52
C GLU A 68 2.37 -8.73 -21.59
N TYR A 69 3.00 -7.84 -22.35
CA TYR A 69 2.32 -7.19 -23.46
C TYR A 69 2.19 -8.22 -24.59
N THR A 70 0.95 -8.57 -24.94
CA THR A 70 0.65 -9.66 -25.87
C THR A 70 1.22 -9.45 -27.27
N GLU A 71 1.38 -8.20 -27.66
CA GLU A 71 1.98 -7.84 -28.95
C GLU A 71 3.49 -7.60 -28.83
N GLY A 72 4.03 -7.82 -27.64
CA GLY A 72 5.45 -7.72 -27.40
C GLY A 72 6.18 -8.92 -28.02
N THR A 73 7.43 -8.69 -28.35
CA THR A 73 8.27 -9.72 -28.91
C THR A 73 8.97 -10.48 -27.77
N TRP A 74 10.08 -11.11 -28.07
CA TRP A 74 10.90 -11.86 -27.11
C TRP A 74 11.53 -11.00 -26.00
N THR A 75 11.38 -9.69 -26.05
CA THR A 75 11.95 -8.77 -25.05
C THR A 75 10.93 -8.29 -24.02
N ASN A 76 9.97 -9.13 -23.67
CA ASN A 76 8.95 -8.76 -22.70
C ASN A 76 9.50 -8.72 -21.26
N HIS A 77 8.73 -8.12 -20.36
CA HIS A 77 9.11 -8.02 -18.95
C HIS A 77 8.61 -9.21 -18.13
N GLU A 78 9.19 -9.39 -16.95
CA GLU A 78 8.68 -10.36 -15.98
C GLU A 78 7.46 -9.74 -15.27
N PRO A 79 6.29 -10.39 -15.26
CA PRO A 79 5.04 -9.78 -14.77
C PRO A 79 5.05 -9.29 -13.33
N ARG A 80 5.75 -9.95 -12.43
CA ARG A 80 5.80 -9.58 -11.01
C ARG A 80 7.14 -9.01 -10.59
N ARG A 81 7.84 -8.43 -11.52
CA ARG A 81 9.14 -7.80 -11.29
C ARG A 81 9.06 -6.74 -10.19
N ARG A 82 10.08 -6.70 -9.35
CA ARG A 82 10.23 -5.62 -8.36
C ARG A 82 10.51 -4.31 -9.10
N ARG A 83 9.79 -3.26 -8.75
CA ARG A 83 9.87 -1.97 -9.46
C ARG A 83 10.20 -0.86 -8.48
N LYS A 84 11.10 0.02 -8.91
CA LYS A 84 11.52 1.14 -8.09
C LYS A 84 10.45 2.22 -8.09
N LEU A 85 10.18 2.78 -6.91
CA LEU A 85 9.30 3.92 -6.74
C LEU A 85 10.11 5.19 -6.53
N LEU A 86 9.63 6.27 -7.13
CA LEU A 86 10.28 7.57 -7.04
C LEU A 86 9.47 8.47 -6.11
N LEU A 87 10.11 8.83 -5.00
CA LEU A 87 9.55 9.69 -3.97
C LEU A 87 10.58 10.74 -3.59
N HIS A 88 10.13 11.81 -2.97
CA HIS A 88 11.05 12.79 -2.40
C HIS A 88 11.77 12.16 -1.21
N LYS A 89 13.00 12.59 -0.98
CA LYS A 89 13.83 12.05 0.09
C LYS A 89 13.14 12.15 1.45
N ASP A 90 12.47 13.25 1.71
CA ASP A 90 11.74 13.46 2.97
C ASP A 90 10.63 12.46 3.16
N GLU A 91 9.93 12.12 2.07
CA GLU A 91 8.87 11.11 2.09
C GLU A 91 9.43 9.72 2.37
N ILE A 92 10.58 9.40 1.77
CA ILE A 92 11.24 8.10 1.99
C ILE A 92 11.64 7.94 3.46
N ILE A 93 12.20 8.99 4.06
CA ILE A 93 12.58 8.98 5.46
C ILE A 93 11.36 8.77 6.35
N LYS A 94 10.28 9.48 6.06
CA LYS A 94 9.03 9.36 6.80
C LYS A 94 8.43 7.96 6.69
N LEU A 95 8.42 7.40 5.48
CA LEU A 95 7.94 6.03 5.26
C LEU A 95 8.77 5.00 6.01
N ALA A 96 10.10 5.17 6.03
CA ALA A 96 10.98 4.27 6.76
C ALA A 96 10.68 4.30 8.26
N GLU A 97 10.42 5.48 8.82
CA GLU A 97 10.06 5.63 10.23
C GLU A 97 8.70 5.01 10.55
N GLU A 98 7.71 5.30 9.72
CA GLU A 98 6.34 4.80 9.92
C GLU A 98 6.26 3.27 9.84
N THR A 99 7.06 2.65 8.98
CA THR A 99 7.03 1.20 8.79
C THR A 99 7.91 0.42 9.77
N ARG A 100 8.61 1.09 10.67
CA ARG A 100 9.35 0.41 11.74
C ARG A 100 8.43 -0.20 12.78
N GLU A 101 7.24 0.36 12.94
CA GLU A 101 6.29 -0.17 13.91
C GLU A 101 5.74 -1.51 13.47
N GLN A 102 5.61 -2.41 14.41
CA GLN A 102 5.11 -3.75 14.14
C GLN A 102 3.66 -3.72 13.69
N GLY A 103 3.37 -4.45 12.63
CA GLY A 103 2.02 -4.54 12.07
C GLY A 103 1.71 -3.51 11.01
N GLU A 104 2.64 -2.61 10.72
CA GLU A 104 2.47 -1.66 9.63
C GLU A 104 3.10 -2.19 8.34
N THR A 105 2.45 -1.92 7.23
CA THR A 105 2.93 -2.30 5.91
C THR A 105 2.58 -1.21 4.92
N LEU A 106 3.22 -1.23 3.76
CA LEU A 106 2.91 -0.33 2.67
C LEU A 106 2.14 -1.09 1.60
N VAL A 107 0.95 -0.61 1.27
CA VAL A 107 0.11 -1.25 0.26
C VAL A 107 -0.20 -0.27 -0.88
N PRO A 108 -0.20 -0.73 -2.14
CA PRO A 108 -0.62 0.11 -3.25
C PRO A 108 -2.14 0.18 -3.29
N LEU A 109 -2.67 1.39 -3.41
CA LEU A 109 -4.12 1.62 -3.46
C LEU A 109 -4.63 1.85 -4.88
N ALA A 110 -3.85 2.54 -5.70
CA ALA A 110 -4.24 2.89 -7.06
C ALA A 110 -3.03 3.04 -7.95
N LEU A 111 -3.19 2.64 -9.20
CA LEU A 111 -2.18 2.79 -10.24
C LEU A 111 -2.80 3.57 -11.37
N TYR A 112 -2.16 4.63 -11.82
CA TYR A 112 -2.73 5.55 -12.80
C TYR A 112 -1.64 6.27 -13.58
N PHE A 113 -2.03 6.87 -14.71
CA PHE A 113 -1.18 7.81 -15.43
C PHE A 113 -1.59 9.22 -15.04
N LYS A 114 -0.60 10.05 -14.78
CA LYS A 114 -0.81 11.46 -14.50
C LYS A 114 0.14 12.25 -15.40
N ASP A 115 -0.42 13.06 -16.27
CA ASP A 115 0.33 13.81 -17.27
C ASP A 115 1.29 12.91 -18.07
N GLY A 116 0.79 11.72 -18.44
CA GLY A 116 1.52 10.74 -19.24
C GLY A 116 2.53 9.89 -18.48
N ARG A 117 2.67 10.09 -17.18
CA ARG A 117 3.61 9.33 -16.35
C ARG A 117 2.89 8.37 -15.42
N ALA A 118 3.43 7.17 -15.30
CA ALA A 118 2.86 6.18 -14.39
C ALA A 118 3.11 6.58 -12.94
N LYS A 119 2.05 6.57 -12.15
CA LYS A 119 2.06 6.89 -10.73
C LYS A 119 1.34 5.82 -9.95
N VAL A 120 1.73 5.63 -8.70
CA VAL A 120 1.05 4.72 -7.79
C VAL A 120 0.82 5.42 -6.46
N GLU A 121 -0.38 5.26 -5.91
CA GLU A 121 -0.64 5.68 -4.53
C GLU A 121 -0.29 4.51 -3.62
N ILE A 122 0.61 4.75 -2.67
CA ILE A 122 0.93 3.78 -1.64
C ILE A 122 0.49 4.33 -0.29
N ALA A 123 0.07 3.46 0.59
CA ALA A 123 -0.44 3.86 1.89
C ALA A 123 0.24 3.08 3.00
N VAL A 124 0.48 3.77 4.11
CA VAL A 124 0.84 3.10 5.37
C VAL A 124 -0.44 2.49 5.91
N ALA A 125 -0.43 1.20 6.15
CA ALA A 125 -1.63 0.45 6.48
C ALA A 125 -1.39 -0.56 7.59
N ARG A 126 -2.45 -0.82 8.35
CA ARG A 126 -2.48 -1.85 9.39
C ARG A 126 -3.59 -2.84 9.07
N GLY A 127 -3.34 -4.11 9.25
CA GLY A 127 -4.38 -5.10 9.07
C GLY A 127 -5.51 -4.87 10.07
N LYS A 128 -6.74 -4.76 9.60
CA LYS A 128 -7.91 -4.53 10.45
C LYS A 128 -8.08 -5.62 11.50
N HIS A 129 -7.80 -6.85 11.12
CA HIS A 129 -7.89 -7.98 12.02
C HIS A 129 -6.97 -7.81 13.24
N ASN A 130 -5.71 -7.42 13.00
CA ASN A 130 -4.74 -7.21 14.08
C ASN A 130 -5.13 -5.99 14.94
N TYR A 131 -5.61 -4.94 14.30
CA TYR A 131 -6.06 -3.73 14.98
C TYR A 131 -7.23 -4.03 15.89
N ASP A 132 -8.26 -4.71 15.39
CA ASP A 132 -9.45 -5.08 16.15
C ASP A 132 -9.11 -6.01 17.31
N LYS A 133 -8.20 -6.94 17.09
CA LYS A 133 -7.73 -7.86 18.12
C LYS A 133 -7.02 -7.13 19.25
N ARG A 134 -6.18 -6.18 18.93
CA ARG A 134 -5.49 -5.36 19.95
C ARG A 134 -6.48 -4.56 20.78
N GLN A 135 -7.47 -3.95 20.15
CA GLN A 135 -8.52 -3.23 20.85
C GLN A 135 -9.34 -4.13 21.75
N ALA A 136 -9.72 -5.29 21.26
CA ALA A 136 -10.48 -6.25 22.03
C ALA A 136 -9.73 -6.71 23.30
N LEU A 137 -8.41 -6.93 23.16
CA LEU A 137 -7.56 -7.29 24.29
C LEU A 137 -7.47 -6.17 25.30
N ARG A 138 -7.32 -4.95 24.84
CA ARG A 138 -7.25 -3.75 25.69
C ARG A 138 -8.55 -3.56 26.46
N GLU A 139 -9.68 -3.68 25.79
CA GLU A 139 -11.00 -3.57 26.41
C GLU A 139 -11.22 -4.63 27.47
N ARG A 140 -10.79 -5.85 27.23
CA ARG A 140 -10.87 -6.96 28.20
C ARG A 140 -10.05 -6.65 29.45
N GLN A 141 -8.85 -6.11 29.26
CA GLN A 141 -7.98 -5.75 30.36
C GLN A 141 -8.58 -4.65 31.21
N ASP A 142 -9.08 -3.60 30.57
CA ASP A 142 -9.74 -2.49 31.26
C ASP A 142 -10.95 -2.95 32.05
N ARG A 143 -11.73 -3.88 31.50
CA ARG A 143 -12.89 -4.46 32.17
C ARG A 143 -12.48 -5.27 33.38
N ARG A 144 -11.42 -6.06 33.29
CA ARG A 144 -10.88 -6.83 34.41
C ARG A 144 -10.42 -5.93 35.55
N GLU A 145 -9.77 -4.85 35.23
CA GLU A 145 -9.30 -3.88 36.21
C GLU A 145 -10.47 -3.20 36.91
N ALA A 146 -11.52 -2.83 36.16
CA ALA A 146 -12.73 -2.26 36.72
C ALA A 146 -13.43 -3.24 37.67
N ASP A 147 -13.54 -4.48 37.29
CA ASP A 147 -14.15 -5.53 38.12
C ASP A 147 -13.37 -5.77 39.39
N ARG A 148 -12.05 -5.73 39.34
CA ARG A 148 -11.21 -5.83 40.55
C ARG A 148 -11.46 -4.67 41.50
N ALA A 149 -11.50 -3.47 40.97
CA ALA A 149 -11.75 -2.28 41.78
C ALA A 149 -13.11 -2.37 42.49
N MET A 150 -14.14 -2.84 41.79
CA MET A 150 -15.46 -3.04 42.37
C MET A 150 -15.45 -4.13 43.45
N SER A 151 -14.75 -5.22 43.19
CA SER A 151 -14.64 -6.31 44.15
C SER A 151 -13.96 -5.90 45.44
N LEU A 152 -12.90 -5.11 45.33
CA LEU A 152 -12.22 -4.56 46.49
C LEU A 152 -13.11 -3.63 47.30
N ARG A 153 -13.95 -2.82 46.65
CA ARG A 153 -14.91 -1.95 47.34
C ARG A 153 -15.96 -2.71 48.10
N ARG A 154 -16.43 -3.86 47.53
CA ARG A 154 -17.44 -4.67 48.23
C ARG A 154 -16.92 -5.33 49.48
N ASN A 155 -15.63 -5.63 49.50
CA ASN A 155 -15.01 -6.31 50.65
C ASN A 155 -14.50 -5.35 51.72
N MET A 156 -14.71 -4.09 51.51
CA MET A 156 -14.46 -3.07 52.49
C MET A 156 -15.74 -2.74 53.22
#